data_37b21be9ca28d2d252c18bbce8d55480
#
_entry.id   37b21be9ca28d2d252c18bbce8d55480
#
_cell.length_a   1.000
_cell.length_b   1.000
_cell.length_c   1.000
_cell.angle_alpha   90.00
_cell.angle_beta   90.00
_cell.angle_gamma   90.00
#
_symmetry.space_group_name_H-M   'P 1'
#
loop_
_entity.id
_entity.type
_entity.pdbx_description
1 polymer ?
#
loop_
_entity_poly.entity_id
_entity_poly.type
_entity_poly.pdbx_seq_one_letter_code
_entity_poly.pdbx_strand_id
1 'polypeptide(L)'
;MTITLNHYLLVSGLLFAIGFAGVLLRRNIITIFMCLEIMLNAANLSLVAFSRFNVGAPGTPNEGLPNFNAQVLVFFIITVAAAEVSVGLAIIVALFRARATTHVEDIASLKF
;
A
#
# COMPACT_ATOMS: atom_id res chain seq x y z
N MET A 1 24.52 -13.39 -9.13
CA MET A 1 23.45 -12.51 -9.58
C MET A 1 23.29 -11.35 -8.61
N THR A 2 23.49 -10.14 -9.09
CA THR A 2 23.34 -8.96 -8.24
C THR A 2 21.92 -8.44 -8.33
N ILE A 3 21.33 -8.12 -7.19
CA ILE A 3 20.00 -7.53 -7.12
C ILE A 3 20.15 -6.03 -7.33
N THR A 4 19.45 -5.49 -8.33
CA THR A 4 19.49 -4.07 -8.67
C THR A 4 18.14 -3.41 -8.36
N LEU A 5 18.11 -2.08 -8.45
CA LEU A 5 16.88 -1.32 -8.28
C LEU A 5 15.76 -1.83 -9.19
N ASN A 6 16.10 -2.22 -10.41
CA ASN A 6 15.11 -2.71 -11.37
C ASN A 6 14.38 -3.96 -10.88
N HIS A 7 15.06 -4.84 -10.15
CA HIS A 7 14.43 -6.03 -9.59
C HIS A 7 13.37 -5.66 -8.56
N TYR A 8 13.69 -4.72 -7.67
CA TYR A 8 12.74 -4.25 -6.67
C TYR A 8 11.54 -3.55 -7.29
N LEU A 9 11.79 -2.74 -8.32
CA LEU A 9 10.71 -2.04 -9.02
C LEU A 9 9.80 -3.01 -9.77
N LEU A 10 10.38 -4.08 -10.33
CA LEU A 10 9.58 -5.12 -11.00
C LEU A 10 8.64 -5.81 -10.01
N VAL A 11 9.17 -6.22 -8.86
CA VAL A 11 8.35 -6.86 -7.82
C VAL A 11 7.27 -5.91 -7.31
N SER A 12 7.63 -4.65 -7.07
CA SER A 12 6.67 -3.62 -6.64
C SER A 12 5.56 -3.44 -7.67
N GLY A 13 5.91 -3.36 -8.94
CA GLY A 13 4.94 -3.23 -10.02
C GLY A 13 3.99 -4.43 -10.11
N LEU A 14 4.53 -5.65 -9.93
CA LEU A 14 3.71 -6.86 -9.92
C LEU A 14 2.74 -6.87 -8.74
N LEU A 15 3.20 -6.50 -7.55
CA LEU A 15 2.35 -6.42 -6.38
C LEU A 15 1.24 -5.39 -6.57
N PHE A 16 1.59 -4.23 -7.11
CA PHE A 16 0.60 -3.18 -7.38
C PHE A 16 -0.44 -3.66 -8.39
N ALA A 17 0.00 -4.34 -9.45
CA ALA A 17 -0.89 -4.87 -10.47
C ALA A 17 -1.85 -5.91 -9.88
N ILE A 18 -1.36 -6.79 -9.01
CA ILE A 18 -2.19 -7.80 -8.35
C ILE A 18 -3.24 -7.12 -7.46
N GLY A 19 -2.85 -6.13 -6.67
CA GLY A 19 -3.78 -5.38 -5.83
C GLY A 19 -4.82 -4.64 -6.65
N PHE A 20 -4.39 -3.98 -7.71
CA PHE A 20 -5.28 -3.24 -8.61
C PHE A 20 -6.31 -4.17 -9.28
N ALA A 21 -5.84 -5.32 -9.77
CA ALA A 21 -6.73 -6.32 -10.36
C ALA A 21 -7.75 -6.83 -9.34
N GLY A 22 -7.33 -7.05 -8.10
CA GLY A 22 -8.24 -7.48 -7.04
C GLY A 22 -9.32 -6.45 -6.74
N VAL A 23 -8.97 -5.17 -6.73
CA VAL A 23 -9.94 -4.09 -6.51
C VAL A 23 -10.99 -4.08 -7.62
N LEU A 24 -10.57 -4.29 -8.87
CA LEU A 24 -11.48 -4.26 -10.00
C LEU A 24 -12.38 -5.50 -10.08
N LEU A 25 -11.87 -6.66 -9.67
CA LEU A 25 -12.54 -7.94 -9.86
C LEU A 25 -13.44 -8.35 -8.70
N ARG A 26 -13.15 -7.85 -7.50
CA ARG A 26 -13.86 -8.28 -6.29
C ARG A 26 -14.86 -7.23 -5.83
N ARG A 27 -15.99 -7.71 -5.32
CA ARG A 27 -17.06 -6.86 -4.80
C ARG A 27 -17.16 -6.87 -3.28
N ASN A 28 -16.44 -7.80 -2.64
CA ASN A 28 -16.42 -7.88 -1.19
C ASN A 28 -15.52 -6.77 -0.64
N ILE A 29 -16.06 -5.94 0.24
CA ILE A 29 -15.35 -4.78 0.77
C ILE A 29 -14.10 -5.16 1.56
N ILE A 30 -14.13 -6.31 2.25
CA ILE A 30 -12.97 -6.81 2.98
C ILE A 30 -11.83 -7.11 2.00
N THR A 31 -12.13 -7.77 0.90
CA THR A 31 -11.15 -8.08 -0.15
C THR A 31 -10.62 -6.80 -0.78
N ILE A 32 -11.46 -5.80 -1.00
CA ILE A 32 -11.05 -4.51 -1.55
C ILE A 32 -10.03 -3.84 -0.62
N PHE A 33 -10.29 -3.82 0.70
CA PHE A 33 -9.34 -3.25 1.65
C PHE A 33 -8.02 -4.01 1.68
N MET A 34 -8.07 -5.34 1.60
CA MET A 34 -6.85 -6.15 1.52
C MET A 34 -6.04 -5.83 0.26
N CYS A 35 -6.71 -5.65 -0.86
CA CYS A 35 -6.05 -5.28 -2.12
C CYS A 35 -5.42 -3.90 -2.05
N LEU A 36 -6.10 -2.94 -1.43
CA LEU A 36 -5.54 -1.60 -1.20
C LEU A 36 -4.28 -1.68 -0.33
N GLU A 37 -4.28 -2.55 0.67
CA GLU A 37 -3.08 -2.75 1.50
C GLU A 37 -1.91 -3.30 0.68
N ILE A 38 -2.17 -4.23 -0.22
CA ILE A 38 -1.14 -4.75 -1.13
C ILE A 38 -0.58 -3.62 -1.99
N MET A 39 -1.44 -2.74 -2.50
CA MET A 39 -1.01 -1.60 -3.31
C MET A 39 -0.15 -0.63 -2.51
N LEU A 40 -0.52 -0.35 -1.26
CA LEU A 40 0.28 0.50 -0.37
C LEU A 40 1.63 -0.13 -0.06
N ASN A 41 1.67 -1.45 0.17
CA ASN A 41 2.92 -2.16 0.39
C ASN A 41 3.81 -2.12 -0.84
N ALA A 42 3.24 -2.19 -2.04
CA ALA A 42 3.99 -2.04 -3.28
C ALA A 42 4.65 -0.67 -3.36
N ALA A 43 3.92 0.39 -3.02
CA ALA A 43 4.47 1.74 -2.99
C ALA A 43 5.59 1.87 -1.96
N ASN A 44 5.41 1.28 -0.77
CA ASN A 44 6.45 1.27 0.27
C ASN A 44 7.70 0.55 -0.19
N LEU A 45 7.56 -0.58 -0.87
CA LEU A 45 8.70 -1.32 -1.41
C LEU A 45 9.48 -0.46 -2.40
N SER A 46 8.79 0.27 -3.27
CA SER A 46 9.43 1.20 -4.20
C SER A 46 10.21 2.28 -3.47
N LEU A 47 9.62 2.89 -2.44
CA LEU A 47 10.26 3.95 -1.67
C LEU A 47 11.51 3.47 -0.95
N VAL A 48 11.44 2.29 -0.34
CA VAL A 48 12.60 1.70 0.34
C VAL A 48 13.69 1.36 -0.67
N ALA A 49 13.32 0.84 -1.85
CA ALA A 49 14.28 0.54 -2.91
C ALA A 49 14.99 1.79 -3.39
N PHE A 50 14.25 2.88 -3.64
CA PHE A 50 14.85 4.14 -4.05
C PHE A 50 15.76 4.69 -2.95
N SER A 51 15.37 4.57 -1.69
CA SER A 51 16.20 5.00 -0.57
C SER A 51 17.55 4.25 -0.56
N ARG A 52 17.50 2.93 -0.76
CA ARG A 52 18.71 2.10 -0.72
C ARG A 52 19.67 2.40 -1.87
N PHE A 53 19.14 2.61 -3.08
CA PHE A 53 19.94 2.75 -4.28
C PHE A 53 20.26 4.20 -4.66
N ASN A 54 19.66 5.16 -3.97
CA ASN A 54 19.94 6.59 -4.16
C ASN A 54 20.95 7.04 -3.10
N VAL A 55 22.22 6.83 -3.40
CA VAL A 55 23.32 7.17 -2.48
C VAL A 55 23.73 8.62 -2.62
N GLY A 56 24.35 9.15 -1.57
CA GLY A 56 24.85 10.50 -1.57
C GLY A 56 25.89 10.76 -2.66
N ALA A 57 25.88 11.98 -3.20
CA ALA A 57 26.78 12.36 -4.28
C ALA A 57 28.24 12.42 -3.81
N PRO A 58 29.21 12.18 -4.72
CA PRO A 58 30.63 12.32 -4.37
C PRO A 58 30.96 13.71 -3.86
N GLY A 59 31.75 13.79 -2.80
CA GLY A 59 32.16 15.05 -2.21
C GLY A 59 31.20 15.66 -1.21
N THR A 60 30.09 14.99 -0.92
CA THR A 60 29.14 15.42 0.12
C THR A 60 29.36 14.64 1.41
N PRO A 61 28.90 15.16 2.58
CA PRO A 61 29.02 14.43 3.85
C PRO A 61 28.30 13.07 3.84
N ASN A 62 27.32 12.91 2.95
CA ASN A 62 26.53 11.68 2.85
C ASN A 62 27.00 10.77 1.72
N GLU A 63 28.20 11.01 1.19
CA GLU A 63 28.75 10.20 0.09
C GLU A 63 28.69 8.70 0.43
N GLY A 64 28.10 7.92 -0.48
CA GLY A 64 28.00 6.48 -0.34
C GLY A 64 26.94 6.00 0.64
N LEU A 65 26.27 6.90 1.36
CA LEU A 65 25.21 6.52 2.31
C LEU A 65 23.85 6.51 1.63
N PRO A 66 22.96 5.58 2.02
CA PRO A 66 21.59 5.58 1.51
C PRO A 66 20.85 6.86 1.90
N ASN A 67 19.86 7.23 1.10
CA ASN A 67 18.99 8.36 1.41
C ASN A 67 17.88 7.91 2.35
N PHE A 68 17.97 8.28 3.63
CA PHE A 68 17.03 7.85 4.66
C PHE A 68 15.72 8.66 4.67
N ASN A 69 15.63 9.76 3.90
CA ASN A 69 14.41 10.57 3.87
C ASN A 69 13.20 9.76 3.37
N ALA A 70 13.41 8.88 2.39
CA ALA A 70 12.35 8.02 1.89
C ALA A 70 11.88 7.02 2.95
N GLN A 71 12.79 6.57 3.81
CA GLN A 71 12.43 5.65 4.90
C GLN A 71 11.58 6.33 5.97
N VAL A 72 11.84 7.60 6.25
CA VAL A 72 10.98 8.40 7.15
C VAL A 72 9.58 8.51 6.56
N LEU A 73 9.48 8.76 5.26
CA LEU A 73 8.20 8.82 4.58
C LEU A 73 7.46 7.48 4.65
N VAL A 74 8.18 6.36 4.56
CA VAL A 74 7.61 5.02 4.70
C VAL A 74 6.96 4.84 6.08
N PHE A 75 7.57 5.33 7.16
CA PHE A 75 6.96 5.29 8.48
C PHE A 75 5.62 6.03 8.52
N PHE A 76 5.54 7.21 7.90
CA PHE A 76 4.28 7.93 7.80
C PHE A 76 3.24 7.15 7.03
N ILE A 77 3.63 6.54 5.91
CA ILE A 77 2.71 5.75 5.10
C ILE A 77 2.20 4.52 5.86
N ILE A 78 3.07 3.85 6.61
CA ILE A 78 2.67 2.71 7.46
C ILE A 78 1.65 3.16 8.49
N THR A 79 1.86 4.32 9.13
CA THR A 79 0.93 4.87 10.11
C THR A 79 -0.42 5.17 9.48
N VAL A 80 -0.43 5.80 8.30
CA VAL A 80 -1.66 6.10 7.57
C VAL A 80 -2.37 4.81 7.17
N ALA A 81 -1.62 3.81 6.69
CA ALA A 81 -2.19 2.52 6.31
C ALA A 81 -2.85 1.83 7.51
N ALA A 82 -2.21 1.87 8.68
CA ALA A 82 -2.78 1.30 9.90
C ALA A 82 -4.08 2.03 10.29
N ALA A 83 -4.09 3.35 10.19
CA ALA A 83 -5.28 4.16 10.47
C ALA A 83 -6.41 3.83 9.48
N GLU A 84 -6.09 3.69 8.20
CA GLU A 84 -7.08 3.33 7.19
C GLU A 84 -7.72 1.97 7.47
N VAL A 85 -6.92 0.97 7.83
CA VAL A 85 -7.42 -0.36 8.16
C VAL A 85 -8.34 -0.30 9.36
N SER A 86 -7.96 0.44 10.41
CA SER A 86 -8.78 0.59 11.62
C SER A 86 -10.13 1.23 11.30
N VAL A 87 -10.13 2.32 10.55
CA VAL A 87 -11.35 3.01 10.15
C VAL A 87 -12.17 2.12 9.21
N GLY A 88 -11.51 1.45 8.27
CA GLY A 88 -12.18 0.53 7.35
C GLY A 88 -12.87 -0.61 8.06
N LEU A 89 -12.20 -1.22 9.05
CA LEU A 89 -12.80 -2.29 9.85
C LEU A 89 -14.00 -1.78 10.63
N ALA A 90 -13.93 -0.58 11.19
CA ALA A 90 -15.06 0.03 11.89
C ALA A 90 -16.26 0.21 10.97
N ILE A 91 -16.01 0.70 9.75
CA ILE A 91 -17.06 0.87 8.75
C ILE A 91 -17.66 -0.47 8.36
N ILE A 92 -16.82 -1.48 8.12
CA ILE A 92 -17.26 -2.83 7.75
C ILE A 92 -18.15 -3.41 8.83
N VAL A 93 -17.74 -3.30 10.09
CA VAL A 93 -18.53 -3.81 11.22
C VAL A 93 -19.87 -3.12 11.31
N ALA A 94 -19.88 -1.78 11.17
CA ALA A 94 -21.11 -1.00 11.25
C ALA A 94 -22.09 -1.37 10.11
N LEU A 95 -21.56 -1.49 8.89
CA LEU A 95 -22.38 -1.85 7.74
C LEU A 95 -22.87 -3.29 7.81
N PHE A 96 -22.03 -4.20 8.28
CA PHE A 96 -22.42 -5.59 8.44
C PHE A 96 -23.56 -5.73 9.45
N ARG A 97 -23.51 -5.00 10.55
CA ARG A 97 -24.61 -4.99 11.54
C ARG A 97 -25.89 -4.45 10.97
N ALA A 98 -25.80 -3.47 10.06
CA ALA A 98 -26.98 -2.87 9.45
C ALA A 98 -27.59 -3.74 8.34
N ARG A 99 -26.75 -4.42 7.53
CA ARG A 99 -27.19 -5.13 6.32
C ARG A 99 -26.81 -6.61 6.28
N ALA A 100 -25.95 -7.07 7.21
CA ALA A 100 -25.42 -8.43 7.21
C ALA A 100 -24.75 -8.80 5.88
N THR A 101 -24.08 -7.83 5.23
CA THR A 101 -23.41 -8.03 3.94
C THR A 101 -22.12 -7.21 3.86
N THR A 102 -21.17 -7.73 3.10
CA THR A 102 -19.92 -7.03 2.78
C THR A 102 -19.84 -6.68 1.29
N HIS A 103 -20.89 -6.95 0.52
CA HIS A 103 -20.91 -6.62 -0.90
C HIS A 103 -21.21 -5.14 -1.12
N VAL A 104 -20.41 -4.50 -1.98
CA VAL A 104 -20.48 -3.06 -2.23
C VAL A 104 -21.84 -2.64 -2.78
N GLU A 105 -22.42 -3.44 -3.67
CA GLU A 105 -23.71 -3.13 -4.27
C GLU A 105 -24.86 -3.13 -3.25
N ASP A 106 -24.75 -3.96 -2.21
CA ASP A 106 -25.73 -3.98 -1.12
C ASP A 106 -25.57 -2.76 -0.21
N ILE A 107 -24.30 -2.34 0.00
CA ILE A 107 -24.01 -1.15 0.79
C ILE A 107 -24.52 0.10 0.11
N ALA A 108 -24.46 0.17 -1.21
CA ALA A 108 -24.96 1.31 -1.96
C ALA A 108 -26.44 1.56 -1.71
N SER A 109 -27.24 0.53 -1.40
CA SER A 109 -28.65 0.68 -1.11
C SER A 109 -28.93 1.35 0.23
N LEU A 110 -27.96 1.42 1.13
CA LEU A 110 -28.10 2.12 2.42
C LEU A 110 -28.16 3.63 2.28
N LYS A 111 -27.85 4.15 1.12
CA LYS A 111 -27.85 5.59 0.84
C LYS A 111 -29.25 6.20 0.95
N PHE A 112 -30.25 5.38 0.82
CA PHE A 112 -31.65 5.76 0.84
C PHE A 112 -32.45 4.88 1.80
#